data_9e622ce4ec1bd4dc4036dc24b6e36239
#
_entry.id   9e622ce4ec1bd4dc4036dc24b6e36239
#
_cell.length_a   1.000
_cell.length_b   1.000
_cell.length_c   1.000
_cell.angle_alpha   90.00
_cell.angle_beta   90.00
_cell.angle_gamma   90.00
#
_symmetry.space_group_name_H-M   'P 1'
#
loop_
_entity.id
_entity.type
_entity.pdbx_description
1 polymer ?
#
loop_
_entity_poly.entity_id
_entity_poly.type
_entity_poly.pdbx_seq_one_letter_code
_entity_poly.pdbx_strand_id
1 'polypeptide(L)'
;DMRIREYLRFRGHIKGLRGDSLRRRMDEVIEQCGLGDVRRKMIKTLSKGFRQRVGLADALIHDPPLLILDEPTNGLDPNQIRSIRNLIKELGESHTILLSTHILSEVEMICDKIVIIDGGTVLASDTPSNLVSTMRSAGRISVEVKADPESAREKMSALDQVKKVIHERNRGNWGEFSILV
;
A
#
# COMPACT_ATOMS: atom_id res chain seq x y z
N ASP A 1 -9.54 8.36 -28.37
CA ASP A 1 -9.43 9.36 -27.35
C ASP A 1 -10.85 9.79 -26.92
N MET A 2 -11.23 9.54 -25.66
CA MET A 2 -12.61 9.69 -25.18
C MET A 2 -12.68 10.68 -24.03
N ARG A 3 -13.87 11.27 -23.83
CA ARG A 3 -14.22 11.98 -22.60
C ARG A 3 -14.56 10.98 -21.51
N ILE A 4 -14.44 11.38 -20.24
CA ILE A 4 -14.70 10.47 -19.09
C ILE A 4 -16.08 9.79 -19.20
N ARG A 5 -17.16 10.56 -19.46
CA ARG A 5 -18.52 9.99 -19.59
C ARG A 5 -18.66 9.04 -20.77
N GLU A 6 -18.03 9.33 -21.89
CA GLU A 6 -18.02 8.46 -23.07
C GLU A 6 -17.32 7.15 -22.78
N TYR A 7 -16.14 7.23 -22.14
CA TYR A 7 -15.35 6.08 -21.72
C TYR A 7 -16.12 5.20 -20.72
N LEU A 8 -16.65 5.76 -19.65
CA LEU A 8 -17.41 5.01 -18.64
C LEU A 8 -18.67 4.37 -19.25
N ARG A 9 -19.36 5.07 -20.16
CA ARG A 9 -20.48 4.48 -20.90
C ARG A 9 -20.06 3.27 -21.72
N PHE A 10 -18.98 3.40 -22.47
CA PHE A 10 -18.42 2.31 -23.27
C PHE A 10 -18.04 1.12 -22.39
N ARG A 11 -17.31 1.37 -21.29
CA ARG A 11 -16.89 0.33 -20.34
C ARG A 11 -18.07 -0.35 -19.65
N GLY A 12 -19.06 0.41 -19.22
CA GLY A 12 -20.28 -0.13 -18.64
C GLY A 12 -21.06 -1.02 -19.61
N HIS A 13 -21.12 -0.65 -20.90
CA HIS A 13 -21.70 -1.52 -21.93
C HIS A 13 -20.95 -2.85 -22.10
N ILE A 14 -19.61 -2.82 -22.09
CA ILE A 14 -18.79 -4.04 -22.15
C ILE A 14 -19.07 -4.94 -20.94
N LYS A 15 -19.25 -4.33 -19.75
CA LYS A 15 -19.55 -5.05 -18.50
C LYS A 15 -21.04 -5.41 -18.34
N GLY A 16 -21.83 -5.31 -19.40
CA GLY A 16 -23.23 -5.78 -19.45
C GLY A 16 -24.28 -4.79 -19.01
N LEU A 17 -23.91 -3.60 -18.53
CA LEU A 17 -24.89 -2.58 -18.11
C LEU A 17 -25.59 -1.94 -19.30
N ARG A 18 -26.90 -1.62 -19.17
CA ARG A 18 -27.73 -0.99 -20.20
C ARG A 18 -28.71 0.01 -19.58
N GLY A 19 -29.26 0.89 -20.41
CA GLY A 19 -30.36 1.78 -20.06
C GLY A 19 -30.14 2.61 -18.79
N ASP A 20 -31.15 2.63 -17.94
CA ASP A 20 -31.14 3.43 -16.70
C ASP A 20 -30.17 2.89 -15.63
N SER A 21 -29.94 1.59 -15.61
CA SER A 21 -28.94 1.01 -14.69
C SER A 21 -27.53 1.53 -14.99
N LEU A 22 -27.14 1.57 -16.26
CA LEU A 22 -25.87 2.14 -16.69
C LEU A 22 -25.78 3.64 -16.33
N ARG A 23 -26.86 4.39 -16.57
CA ARG A 23 -26.88 5.82 -16.28
C ARG A 23 -26.68 6.11 -14.79
N ARG A 24 -27.42 5.42 -13.91
CA ARG A 24 -27.25 5.52 -12.45
C ARG A 24 -25.84 5.18 -12.02
N ARG A 25 -25.33 4.01 -12.42
CA ARG A 25 -23.97 3.58 -12.03
C ARG A 25 -22.88 4.55 -12.50
N MET A 26 -23.04 5.12 -13.71
CA MET A 26 -22.11 6.15 -14.19
C MET A 26 -22.10 7.39 -13.31
N ASP A 27 -23.27 7.89 -12.91
CA ASP A 27 -23.37 9.09 -12.10
C ASP A 27 -22.84 8.81 -10.67
N GLU A 28 -23.14 7.64 -10.09
CA GLU A 28 -22.60 7.17 -8.78
C GLU A 28 -21.06 7.08 -8.78
N VAL A 29 -20.45 6.37 -9.73
CA VAL A 29 -18.99 6.22 -9.74
C VAL A 29 -18.26 7.52 -10.08
N ILE A 30 -18.88 8.42 -10.86
CA ILE A 30 -18.34 9.77 -11.11
C ILE A 30 -18.28 10.56 -9.81
N GLU A 31 -19.32 10.50 -8.99
CA GLU A 31 -19.39 11.16 -7.70
C GLU A 31 -18.41 10.54 -6.69
N GLN A 32 -18.48 9.22 -6.48
CA GLN A 32 -17.59 8.48 -5.58
C GLN A 32 -16.12 8.73 -5.88
N CYS A 33 -15.73 8.73 -7.15
CA CYS A 33 -14.34 8.95 -7.55
C CYS A 33 -13.95 10.45 -7.64
N GLY A 34 -14.83 11.38 -7.30
CA GLY A 34 -14.56 12.82 -7.33
C GLY A 34 -14.26 13.34 -8.75
N LEU A 35 -14.99 12.85 -9.76
CA LEU A 35 -14.81 13.20 -11.18
C LEU A 35 -15.84 14.22 -11.68
N GLY A 36 -16.73 14.73 -10.81
CA GLY A 36 -17.84 15.60 -11.18
C GLY A 36 -17.45 16.79 -12.05
N ASP A 37 -16.45 17.57 -11.61
CA ASP A 37 -15.99 18.79 -12.29
C ASP A 37 -15.28 18.51 -13.63
N VAL A 38 -14.73 17.31 -13.77
CA VAL A 38 -13.93 16.93 -14.96
C VAL A 38 -14.66 15.96 -15.88
N ARG A 39 -15.88 15.54 -15.57
CA ARG A 39 -16.64 14.47 -16.27
C ARG A 39 -16.76 14.63 -17.79
N ARG A 40 -16.61 15.87 -18.30
CA ARG A 40 -16.68 16.20 -19.74
C ARG A 40 -15.33 16.37 -20.38
N LYS A 41 -14.21 16.36 -19.58
CA LYS A 41 -12.87 16.52 -20.10
C LYS A 41 -12.39 15.24 -20.81
N MET A 42 -11.48 15.43 -21.73
CA MET A 42 -10.77 14.33 -22.41
C MET A 42 -9.81 13.65 -21.43
N ILE A 43 -9.78 12.33 -21.40
CA ILE A 43 -8.93 11.57 -20.46
C ILE A 43 -7.45 11.90 -20.64
N LYS A 44 -6.99 12.10 -21.88
CA LYS A 44 -5.60 12.47 -22.19
C LYS A 44 -5.14 13.80 -21.57
N THR A 45 -6.08 14.72 -21.31
CA THR A 45 -5.78 16.06 -20.76
C THR A 45 -5.78 16.11 -19.24
N LEU A 46 -6.08 14.99 -18.58
CA LEU A 46 -6.16 14.89 -17.13
C LEU A 46 -4.76 14.75 -16.52
N SER A 47 -4.62 15.23 -15.27
CA SER A 47 -3.47 14.89 -14.43
C SER A 47 -3.41 13.38 -14.17
N LYS A 48 -2.27 12.86 -13.72
CA LYS A 48 -2.09 11.45 -13.39
C LYS A 48 -3.10 11.01 -12.34
N GLY A 49 -3.32 11.81 -11.28
CA GLY A 49 -4.30 11.52 -10.22
C GLY A 49 -5.74 11.44 -10.74
N PHE A 50 -6.15 12.33 -11.63
CA PHE A 50 -7.48 12.21 -12.24
C PHE A 50 -7.59 10.99 -13.16
N ARG A 51 -6.54 10.60 -13.90
CA ARG A 51 -6.56 9.36 -14.68
C ARG A 51 -6.68 8.12 -13.78
N GLN A 52 -6.01 8.12 -12.63
CA GLN A 52 -6.13 7.06 -11.63
C GLN A 52 -7.57 6.93 -11.12
N ARG A 53 -8.23 8.06 -10.80
CA ARG A 53 -9.65 8.07 -10.40
C ARG A 53 -10.57 7.57 -11.50
N VAL A 54 -10.27 7.85 -12.78
CA VAL A 54 -11.04 7.28 -13.91
C VAL A 54 -10.85 5.76 -13.97
N GLY A 55 -9.66 5.24 -13.70
CA GLY A 55 -9.40 3.79 -13.59
C GLY A 55 -10.20 3.14 -12.47
N LEU A 56 -10.27 3.78 -11.29
CA LEU A 56 -11.11 3.31 -10.18
C LEU A 56 -12.60 3.34 -10.55
N ALA A 57 -13.08 4.41 -11.18
CA ALA A 57 -14.47 4.50 -11.65
C ALA A 57 -14.82 3.42 -12.67
N ASP A 58 -13.88 3.08 -13.58
CA ASP A 58 -14.04 1.95 -14.50
C ASP A 58 -14.10 0.61 -13.75
N ALA A 59 -13.24 0.38 -12.76
CA ALA A 59 -13.28 -0.83 -11.96
C ALA A 59 -14.63 -0.98 -11.23
N LEU A 60 -15.17 0.11 -10.70
CA LEU A 60 -16.39 0.15 -9.88
C LEU A 60 -17.70 0.12 -10.68
N ILE A 61 -17.70 0.42 -11.98
CA ILE A 61 -18.94 0.71 -12.73
C ILE A 61 -19.97 -0.43 -12.72
N HIS A 62 -19.50 -1.69 -12.58
CA HIS A 62 -20.38 -2.87 -12.54
C HIS A 62 -20.58 -3.43 -11.13
N ASP A 63 -20.18 -2.67 -10.11
CA ASP A 63 -20.36 -3.01 -8.70
C ASP A 63 -19.77 -4.36 -8.30
N PRO A 64 -18.47 -4.60 -8.53
CA PRO A 64 -17.88 -5.91 -8.26
C PRO A 64 -17.71 -6.12 -6.76
N PRO A 65 -17.88 -7.35 -6.22
CA PRO A 65 -17.64 -7.64 -4.82
C PRO A 65 -16.15 -7.60 -4.45
N LEU A 66 -15.26 -7.73 -5.44
CA LEU A 66 -13.79 -7.68 -5.27
C LEU A 66 -13.18 -6.69 -6.24
N LEU A 67 -12.37 -5.77 -5.69
CA LEU A 67 -11.52 -4.84 -6.45
C LEU A 67 -10.07 -5.26 -6.33
N ILE A 68 -9.35 -5.31 -7.45
CA ILE A 68 -7.92 -5.56 -7.49
C ILE A 68 -7.25 -4.27 -7.98
N LEU A 69 -6.41 -3.68 -7.14
CA LEU A 69 -5.74 -2.41 -7.37
C LEU A 69 -4.22 -2.62 -7.34
N ASP A 70 -3.58 -2.43 -8.48
CA ASP A 70 -2.13 -2.57 -8.60
C ASP A 70 -1.48 -1.19 -8.53
N GLU A 71 -0.66 -0.96 -7.47
CA GLU A 71 0.07 0.28 -7.23
C GLU A 71 -0.76 1.58 -7.42
N PRO A 72 -1.95 1.72 -6.78
CA PRO A 72 -2.90 2.80 -7.11
C PRO A 72 -2.41 4.20 -6.76
N THR A 73 -1.36 4.35 -5.97
CA THR A 73 -0.77 5.62 -5.54
C THR A 73 0.53 5.95 -6.25
N ASN A 74 1.03 5.04 -7.09
CA ASN A 74 2.34 5.16 -7.72
C ASN A 74 2.46 6.44 -8.57
N GLY A 75 3.49 7.26 -8.25
CA GLY A 75 3.83 8.49 -8.97
C GLY A 75 2.80 9.61 -8.85
N LEU A 76 2.02 9.62 -7.78
CA LEU A 76 1.17 10.72 -7.35
C LEU A 76 1.89 11.63 -6.37
N ASP A 77 1.47 12.88 -6.28
CA ASP A 77 1.93 13.79 -5.23
C ASP A 77 1.30 13.46 -3.87
N PRO A 78 1.86 13.94 -2.73
CA PRO A 78 1.38 13.59 -1.39
C PRO A 78 -0.10 13.90 -1.14
N ASN A 79 -0.65 14.97 -1.72
CA ASN A 79 -2.06 15.32 -1.56
C ASN A 79 -2.96 14.36 -2.35
N GLN A 80 -2.55 13.99 -3.55
CA GLN A 80 -3.24 13.00 -4.38
C GLN A 80 -3.21 11.60 -3.73
N ILE A 81 -2.06 11.19 -3.17
CA ILE A 81 -1.92 9.94 -2.41
C ILE A 81 -2.94 9.90 -1.27
N ARG A 82 -3.00 10.96 -0.45
CA ARG A 82 -3.97 11.04 0.65
C ARG A 82 -5.40 10.90 0.16
N SER A 83 -5.73 11.57 -0.95
CA SER A 83 -7.06 11.56 -1.52
C SER A 83 -7.45 10.20 -2.09
N ILE A 84 -6.54 9.48 -2.75
CA ILE A 84 -6.77 8.11 -3.25
C ILE A 84 -6.89 7.12 -2.08
N ARG A 85 -6.08 7.25 -1.03
CA ARG A 85 -6.19 6.42 0.17
C ARG A 85 -7.54 6.54 0.86
N ASN A 86 -8.02 7.76 1.05
CA ASN A 86 -9.35 7.98 1.63
C ASN A 86 -10.44 7.32 0.79
N LEU A 87 -10.38 7.49 -0.54
CA LEU A 87 -11.32 6.84 -1.45
C LEU A 87 -11.26 5.30 -1.35
N ILE A 88 -10.06 4.70 -1.31
CA ILE A 88 -9.90 3.25 -1.16
C ILE A 88 -10.49 2.78 0.19
N LYS A 89 -10.28 3.54 1.26
CA LYS A 89 -10.83 3.21 2.58
C LYS A 89 -12.37 3.26 2.60
N GLU A 90 -12.96 4.30 2.01
CA GLU A 90 -14.43 4.41 1.86
C GLU A 90 -15.00 3.26 1.02
N LEU A 91 -14.33 2.88 -0.07
CA LEU A 91 -14.72 1.74 -0.89
C LEU A 91 -14.61 0.40 -0.14
N GLY A 92 -13.66 0.27 0.78
CA GLY A 92 -13.47 -0.91 1.62
C GLY A 92 -14.64 -1.21 2.56
N GLU A 93 -15.51 -0.23 2.84
CA GLU A 93 -16.74 -0.43 3.64
C GLU A 93 -17.77 -1.29 2.93
N SER A 94 -17.76 -1.32 1.60
CA SER A 94 -18.73 -2.05 0.78
C SER A 94 -18.13 -3.09 -0.18
N HIS A 95 -16.82 -3.08 -0.37
CA HIS A 95 -16.12 -3.98 -1.29
C HIS A 95 -14.93 -4.66 -0.60
N THR A 96 -14.63 -5.88 -1.01
CA THR A 96 -13.33 -6.47 -0.70
C THR A 96 -12.28 -5.87 -1.63
N ILE A 97 -11.17 -5.37 -1.08
CA ILE A 97 -10.09 -4.74 -1.87
C ILE A 97 -8.80 -5.53 -1.71
N LEU A 98 -8.25 -6.00 -2.81
CA LEU A 98 -6.90 -6.52 -2.90
C LEU A 98 -5.99 -5.44 -3.48
N LEU A 99 -5.03 -4.98 -2.69
CA LEU A 99 -4.14 -3.88 -3.03
C LEU A 99 -2.69 -4.37 -3.11
N SER A 100 -1.99 -4.08 -4.21
CA SER A 100 -0.53 -4.21 -4.25
C SER A 100 0.12 -2.84 -4.00
N THR A 101 1.20 -2.81 -3.21
CA THR A 101 2.06 -1.64 -3.04
C THR A 101 3.40 -2.05 -2.46
N HIS A 102 4.43 -1.26 -2.72
CA HIS A 102 5.75 -1.39 -2.11
C HIS A 102 5.98 -0.38 -0.96
N ILE A 103 4.97 0.41 -0.61
CA ILE A 103 5.05 1.48 0.40
C ILE A 103 4.39 1.00 1.70
N LEU A 104 5.21 0.57 2.66
CA LEU A 104 4.74 -0.01 3.93
C LEU A 104 3.81 0.94 4.72
N SER A 105 4.11 2.25 4.76
CA SER A 105 3.29 3.23 5.46
C SER A 105 1.89 3.42 4.86
N GLU A 106 1.68 3.05 3.60
CA GLU A 106 0.35 3.05 2.99
C GLU A 106 -0.47 1.85 3.45
N VAL A 107 0.18 0.69 3.48
CA VAL A 107 -0.45 -0.58 3.91
C VAL A 107 -0.94 -0.49 5.35
N GLU A 108 -0.11 0.05 6.25
CA GLU A 108 -0.47 0.23 7.67
C GLU A 108 -1.72 1.10 7.88
N MET A 109 -1.96 2.07 6.98
CA MET A 109 -3.07 3.01 7.12
C MET A 109 -4.38 2.57 6.48
N ILE A 110 -4.33 1.61 5.54
CA ILE A 110 -5.49 1.27 4.69
C ILE A 110 -5.92 -0.19 4.89
N CYS A 111 -4.97 -1.11 5.14
CA CYS A 111 -5.24 -2.54 5.06
C CYS A 111 -5.53 -3.15 6.43
N ASP A 112 -6.54 -4.02 6.49
CA ASP A 112 -6.84 -4.83 7.67
C ASP A 112 -5.91 -6.04 7.77
N LYS A 113 -5.43 -6.53 6.62
CA LYS A 113 -4.56 -7.69 6.51
C LYS A 113 -3.46 -7.45 5.46
N ILE A 114 -2.25 -7.89 5.79
CA ILE A 114 -1.08 -7.79 4.93
C ILE A 114 -0.58 -9.18 4.56
N VAL A 115 -0.16 -9.35 3.32
CA VAL A 115 0.58 -10.53 2.83
C VAL A 115 1.91 -10.04 2.28
N ILE A 116 3.01 -10.48 2.88
CA ILE A 116 4.37 -10.16 2.42
C ILE A 116 4.84 -11.28 1.51
N ILE A 117 5.23 -10.92 0.29
CA ILE A 117 5.71 -11.85 -0.74
C ILE A 117 7.14 -11.50 -1.13
N ASP A 118 8.02 -12.48 -1.15
CA ASP A 118 9.38 -12.35 -1.66
C ASP A 118 9.78 -13.60 -2.42
N GLY A 119 10.44 -13.44 -3.57
CA GLY A 119 10.85 -14.55 -4.44
C GLY A 119 9.70 -15.49 -4.85
N GLY A 120 8.46 -14.97 -4.96
CA GLY A 120 7.26 -15.75 -5.28
C GLY A 120 6.69 -16.57 -4.12
N THR A 121 7.24 -16.42 -2.90
CA THR A 121 6.81 -17.15 -1.70
C THR A 121 6.17 -16.19 -0.70
N VAL A 122 5.10 -16.63 -0.01
CA VAL A 122 4.51 -15.87 1.09
C VAL A 122 5.39 -16.01 2.31
N LEU A 123 5.99 -14.91 2.76
CA LEU A 123 6.83 -14.85 3.96
C LEU A 123 6.02 -14.64 5.23
N ALA A 124 4.98 -13.83 5.18
CA ALA A 124 4.12 -13.54 6.32
C ALA A 124 2.72 -13.15 5.84
N SER A 125 1.71 -13.41 6.68
CA SER A 125 0.33 -13.00 6.44
C SER A 125 -0.38 -12.76 7.78
N ASP A 126 -0.58 -11.49 8.14
CA ASP A 126 -1.21 -11.10 9.41
C ASP A 126 -1.73 -9.66 9.33
N THR A 127 -2.32 -9.16 10.42
CA THR A 127 -2.67 -7.75 10.59
C THR A 127 -1.42 -6.87 10.67
N PRO A 128 -1.50 -5.57 10.30
CA PRO A 128 -0.37 -4.64 10.42
C PRO A 128 0.24 -4.63 11.83
N SER A 129 -0.60 -4.57 12.86
CA SER A 129 -0.17 -4.53 14.27
C SER A 129 0.59 -5.78 14.71
N ASN A 130 0.14 -6.96 14.28
CA ASN A 130 0.82 -8.23 14.60
C ASN A 130 2.17 -8.31 13.88
N LEU A 131 2.24 -7.92 12.62
CA LEU A 131 3.50 -7.91 11.87
C LEU A 131 4.52 -6.97 12.50
N VAL A 132 4.11 -5.76 12.89
CA VAL A 132 4.98 -4.80 13.60
C VAL A 132 5.42 -5.36 14.95
N SER A 133 4.55 -6.01 15.72
CA SER A 133 4.91 -6.62 17.01
C SER A 133 5.89 -7.78 16.83
N THR A 134 5.68 -8.62 15.83
CA THR A 134 6.59 -9.73 15.48
C THR A 134 7.96 -9.21 15.02
N MET A 135 7.98 -8.14 14.22
CA MET A 135 9.23 -7.49 13.82
C MET A 135 9.96 -6.81 14.99
N ARG A 136 9.22 -6.28 15.96
CA ARG A 136 9.78 -5.71 17.20
C ARG A 136 10.28 -6.80 18.14
N SER A 137 9.61 -7.93 18.22
CA SER A 137 10.05 -9.08 19.02
C SER A 137 11.18 -9.87 18.35
N ALA A 138 11.35 -9.79 17.04
CA ALA A 138 12.58 -10.19 16.34
C ALA A 138 13.66 -9.09 16.52
N GLY A 139 13.82 -8.61 17.75
CA GLY A 139 14.46 -7.38 18.11
C GLY A 139 15.90 -7.26 17.62
N ARG A 140 16.14 -6.37 16.68
CA ARG A 140 17.48 -5.86 16.41
C ARG A 140 17.76 -4.72 17.39
N ILE A 141 18.65 -4.96 18.36
CA ILE A 141 19.10 -3.97 19.32
C ILE A 141 20.43 -3.41 18.80
N SER A 142 20.50 -2.10 18.58
CA SER A 142 21.76 -1.42 18.30
C SER A 142 22.41 -1.01 19.62
N VAL A 143 23.65 -1.40 19.84
CA VAL A 143 24.40 -1.14 21.07
C VAL A 143 25.75 -0.51 20.73
N GLU A 144 26.08 0.60 21.35
CA GLU A 144 27.42 1.17 21.31
C GLU A 144 28.17 0.79 22.59
N VAL A 145 29.32 0.11 22.44
CA VAL A 145 30.12 -0.36 23.57
C VAL A 145 31.54 0.17 23.46
N LYS A 146 32.04 0.71 24.57
CA LYS A 146 33.46 1.11 24.71
C LYS A 146 34.29 -0.06 25.25
N ALA A 147 34.62 -0.98 24.38
CA ALA A 147 35.45 -2.15 24.69
C ALA A 147 36.14 -2.66 23.41
N ASP A 148 37.11 -3.58 23.59
CA ASP A 148 37.62 -4.31 22.45
C ASP A 148 36.53 -5.06 21.70
N PRO A 149 36.41 -4.91 20.37
CA PRO A 149 35.30 -5.45 19.59
C PRO A 149 35.10 -6.96 19.69
N GLU A 150 36.17 -7.73 19.75
CA GLU A 150 36.10 -9.19 19.85
C GLU A 150 35.57 -9.62 21.22
N SER A 151 36.12 -9.04 22.30
CA SER A 151 35.69 -9.30 23.67
C SER A 151 34.22 -8.88 23.91
N ALA A 152 33.80 -7.74 23.34
CA ALA A 152 32.42 -7.29 23.41
C ALA A 152 31.47 -8.25 22.69
N ARG A 153 31.84 -8.70 21.49
CA ARG A 153 31.06 -9.65 20.68
C ARG A 153 30.92 -11.00 21.42
N GLU A 154 31.98 -11.52 21.98
CA GLU A 154 31.96 -12.79 22.70
C GLU A 154 31.04 -12.74 23.91
N LYS A 155 31.12 -11.68 24.74
CA LYS A 155 30.27 -11.48 25.91
C LYS A 155 28.78 -11.30 25.53
N MET A 156 28.51 -10.55 24.48
CA MET A 156 27.11 -10.37 24.01
C MET A 156 26.55 -11.65 23.42
N SER A 157 27.35 -12.45 22.70
CA SER A 157 26.92 -13.73 22.13
C SER A 157 26.68 -14.82 23.19
N ALA A 158 27.21 -14.65 24.40
CA ALA A 158 27.00 -15.57 25.52
C ALA A 158 25.69 -15.35 26.28
N LEU A 159 24.88 -14.32 25.93
CA LEU A 159 23.60 -14.06 26.55
C LEU A 159 22.50 -14.98 25.97
N ASP A 160 21.72 -15.63 26.84
CA ASP A 160 20.72 -16.64 26.46
C ASP A 160 19.66 -16.19 25.44
N GLN A 161 19.41 -14.88 25.34
CA GLN A 161 18.39 -14.32 24.43
C GLN A 161 18.96 -13.81 23.12
N VAL A 162 20.29 -13.90 22.93
CA VAL A 162 20.97 -13.38 21.75
C VAL A 162 21.15 -14.46 20.71
N LYS A 163 20.52 -14.31 19.55
CA LYS A 163 20.67 -15.23 18.41
C LYS A 163 21.90 -14.91 17.56
N LYS A 164 22.22 -13.63 17.41
CA LYS A 164 23.35 -13.19 16.56
C LYS A 164 23.83 -11.81 16.97
N VAL A 165 25.14 -11.62 16.99
CA VAL A 165 25.81 -10.32 17.16
C VAL A 165 26.55 -9.97 15.88
N ILE A 166 26.26 -8.80 15.32
CA ILE A 166 26.92 -8.26 14.13
C ILE A 166 27.66 -6.99 14.55
N HIS A 167 28.98 -6.96 14.31
CA HIS A 167 29.77 -5.74 14.47
C HIS A 167 29.62 -4.91 13.20
N GLU A 168 29.07 -3.69 13.33
CA GLU A 168 28.77 -2.81 12.19
C GLU A 168 29.99 -1.94 11.84
N ARG A 169 30.51 -1.23 12.83
CA ARG A 169 31.66 -0.31 12.65
C ARG A 169 32.28 0.12 13.96
N ASN A 170 33.48 0.73 13.87
CA ASN A 170 34.12 1.41 14.99
C ASN A 170 34.01 2.93 14.86
N ARG A 171 33.71 3.61 15.94
CA ARG A 171 33.74 5.08 16.10
C ARG A 171 34.75 5.46 17.19
N GLY A 172 36.02 5.65 16.82
CA GLY A 172 37.08 5.84 17.78
C GLY A 172 37.23 4.61 18.67
N ASN A 173 37.09 4.77 20.00
CA ASN A 173 37.17 3.69 20.98
C ASN A 173 35.82 2.99 21.26
N TRP A 174 34.79 3.23 20.45
CA TRP A 174 33.45 2.63 20.58
C TRP A 174 33.20 1.68 19.42
N GLY A 175 32.72 0.48 19.71
CA GLY A 175 32.21 -0.46 18.73
C GLY A 175 30.67 -0.37 18.65
N GLU A 176 30.10 -0.23 17.44
CA GLU A 176 28.66 -0.30 17.19
C GLU A 176 28.29 -1.73 16.78
N PHE A 177 27.36 -2.34 17.52
CA PHE A 177 26.92 -3.71 17.31
C PHE A 177 25.42 -3.76 17.09
N SER A 178 24.98 -4.67 16.20
CA SER A 178 23.59 -5.06 16.07
C SER A 178 23.39 -6.46 16.67
N ILE A 179 22.52 -6.54 17.66
CA ILE A 179 22.16 -7.78 18.35
C ILE A 179 20.78 -8.23 17.87
N LEU A 180 20.68 -9.46 17.40
CA LEU A 180 19.40 -10.13 17.13
C LEU A 180 19.03 -10.98 18.34
N VAL A 181 17.88 -10.70 18.94
CA VAL A 181 17.31 -11.41 20.09
C VAL A 181 16.10 -12.25 19.69
#